data_728014d353cfeacb2b713db74ea98b8e
#
_entry.id   728014d353cfeacb2b713db74ea98b8e
#
_cell.length_a   1.000
_cell.length_b   1.000
_cell.length_c   1.000
_cell.angle_alpha   90.00
_cell.angle_beta   90.00
_cell.angle_gamma   90.00
#
_symmetry.space_group_name_H-M   'P 1'
#
loop_
_entity.id
_entity.type
_entity.pdbx_description
1 polymer ?
#
loop_
_entity_poly.entity_id
_entity_poly.type
_entity_poly.pdbx_seq_one_letter_code
_entity_poly.pdbx_strand_id
1 'polypeptide(L)'
;TPIWDFSLNYNRITKEGRYLMPREWGRDPFFTFMPRERNEGFGDVHGVVAKAAYSIPQKRLKLNVAGGYFKLPDVRNTQLNKFGMPSYMQVNLDVRYAFAGMFQGMDAQVLIVGKWNQGDLYQQAKYELNKVNMVLYNFVLNYHF
;
A
#
# COMPACT_ATOMS: atom_id res chain seq x y z
N THR A 1 -17.98 17.93 -13.46
CA THR A 1 -16.81 18.67 -12.97
C THR A 1 -15.85 17.66 -12.36
N PRO A 2 -14.53 17.74 -12.62
CA PRO A 2 -13.53 16.91 -11.93
C PRO A 2 -13.52 17.19 -10.43
N ILE A 3 -13.24 16.14 -9.65
CA ILE A 3 -13.22 16.22 -8.19
C ILE A 3 -11.82 15.78 -7.72
N TRP A 4 -11.22 16.57 -6.87
CA TRP A 4 -9.98 16.27 -6.18
C TRP A 4 -10.24 15.93 -4.72
N ASP A 5 -9.52 14.93 -4.22
CA ASP A 5 -9.47 14.56 -2.81
C ASP A 5 -8.00 14.38 -2.40
N PHE A 6 -7.63 14.92 -1.22
CA PHE A 6 -6.28 14.83 -0.68
C PHE A 6 -6.35 14.42 0.77
N SER A 7 -5.44 13.55 1.18
CA SER A 7 -5.27 13.22 2.59
C SER A 7 -3.80 13.04 2.98
N LEU A 8 -3.48 13.39 4.23
CA LEU A 8 -2.21 13.09 4.88
C LEU A 8 -2.52 12.31 6.15
N ASN A 9 -1.90 11.16 6.30
CA ASN A 9 -2.22 10.21 7.35
C ASN A 9 -0.95 9.78 8.08
N TYR A 10 -1.05 9.63 9.40
CA TYR A 10 0.02 9.10 10.25
C TYR A 10 -0.48 7.93 11.08
N ASN A 11 0.35 6.92 11.23
CA ASN A 11 0.10 5.76 12.08
C ASN A 11 1.30 5.49 12.98
N ARG A 12 1.03 5.12 14.23
CA ARG A 12 2.02 4.71 15.21
C ARG A 12 1.62 3.37 15.83
N ILE A 13 2.49 2.38 15.74
CA ILE A 13 2.42 1.15 16.52
C ILE A 13 3.53 1.24 17.56
N THR A 14 3.19 1.05 18.84
CA THR A 14 4.14 1.21 19.95
C THR A 14 5.12 0.03 20.03
N LYS A 15 6.13 0.15 20.89
CA LYS A 15 7.19 -0.86 21.04
C LYS A 15 6.87 -1.96 22.06
N GLU A 16 5.73 -1.88 22.74
CA GLU A 16 5.33 -2.82 23.78
C GLU A 16 4.96 -4.20 23.23
N GLY A 17 4.74 -4.28 21.92
CA GLY A 17 4.45 -5.54 21.25
C GLY A 17 4.23 -5.37 19.75
N ARG A 18 4.00 -6.48 19.05
CA ARG A 18 3.63 -6.48 17.65
C ARG A 18 2.14 -6.26 17.49
N TYR A 19 1.75 -5.48 16.51
CA TYR A 19 0.36 -5.43 16.07
C TYR A 19 -0.05 -6.78 15.49
N LEU A 20 -1.09 -7.36 16.05
CA LEU A 20 -1.67 -8.63 15.62
C LEU A 20 -3.11 -8.36 15.20
N MET A 21 -3.42 -8.60 13.95
CA MET A 21 -4.76 -8.50 13.41
C MET A 21 -5.23 -9.88 12.93
N PRO A 22 -6.39 -10.36 13.41
CA PRO A 22 -7.00 -11.51 12.78
C PRO A 22 -7.27 -11.22 11.31
N ARG A 23 -6.75 -12.03 10.39
CA ARG A 23 -6.84 -11.81 8.94
C ARG A 23 -8.24 -12.00 8.35
N GLU A 24 -9.23 -12.24 9.18
CA GLU A 24 -10.61 -12.47 8.76
C GLU A 24 -11.21 -11.33 7.92
N TRP A 25 -10.67 -10.12 8.05
CA TRP A 25 -11.20 -8.92 7.40
C TRP A 25 -10.34 -8.39 6.23
N GLY A 26 -9.21 -9.01 5.93
CA GLY A 26 -8.41 -8.81 4.73
C GLY A 26 -7.69 -7.47 4.57
N ARG A 27 -7.93 -6.46 5.40
CA ARG A 27 -7.29 -5.14 5.33
C ARG A 27 -6.93 -4.62 6.71
N ASP A 28 -5.77 -3.97 6.81
CA ASP A 28 -5.42 -3.22 8.01
C ASP A 28 -6.37 -2.02 8.18
N PRO A 29 -6.86 -1.72 9.40
CA PRO A 29 -7.83 -0.64 9.64
C PRO A 29 -7.19 0.75 9.67
N PHE A 30 -5.94 0.90 9.30
CA PHE A 30 -5.20 2.17 9.33
C PHE A 30 -5.49 3.06 8.12
N PHE A 31 -5.66 4.35 8.34
CA PHE A 31 -5.79 5.33 7.25
C PHE A 31 -4.52 5.42 6.38
N THR A 32 -3.36 5.00 6.92
CA THR A 32 -2.10 4.85 6.17
C THR A 32 -2.10 3.65 5.23
N PHE A 33 -3.11 2.77 5.29
CA PHE A 33 -3.13 1.57 4.46
C PHE A 33 -2.98 1.89 2.97
N MET A 34 -2.07 1.18 2.33
CA MET A 34 -1.83 1.18 0.88
C MET A 34 -1.86 -0.28 0.38
N PRO A 35 -2.36 -0.55 -0.84
CA PRO A 35 -2.23 -1.88 -1.44
C PRO A 35 -0.79 -2.39 -1.36
N ARG A 36 -0.62 -3.65 -0.92
CA ARG A 36 0.68 -4.30 -0.69
C ARG A 36 1.48 -3.79 0.51
N GLU A 37 0.91 -2.93 1.34
CA GLU A 37 1.43 -2.62 2.66
C GLU A 37 0.99 -3.69 3.67
N ARG A 38 1.73 -3.80 4.77
CA ARG A 38 1.39 -4.66 5.90
C ARG A 38 1.89 -4.04 7.20
N ASN A 39 1.03 -4.00 8.20
CA ASN A 39 1.38 -3.60 9.57
C ASN A 39 1.37 -4.80 10.55
N GLU A 40 0.63 -5.87 10.23
CA GLU A 40 0.58 -7.08 11.05
C GLU A 40 1.98 -7.72 11.20
N GLY A 41 2.33 -8.02 12.44
CA GLY A 41 3.60 -8.64 12.80
C GLY A 41 4.73 -7.66 13.10
N PHE A 42 4.44 -6.35 13.08
CA PHE A 42 5.39 -5.31 13.46
C PHE A 42 4.97 -4.57 14.72
N GLY A 43 5.95 -4.19 15.53
CA GLY A 43 5.83 -3.18 16.59
C GLY A 43 6.79 -2.05 16.29
N ASP A 44 6.75 -0.97 17.07
CA ASP A 44 7.59 0.22 16.87
C ASP A 44 7.57 0.78 15.45
N VAL A 45 6.38 0.90 14.86
CA VAL A 45 6.19 1.40 13.50
C VAL A 45 5.81 2.88 13.51
N HIS A 46 6.37 3.65 12.60
CA HIS A 46 5.88 4.96 12.21
C HIS A 46 5.57 4.95 10.71
N GLY A 47 4.31 5.16 10.36
CA GLY A 47 3.86 5.26 8.97
C GLY A 47 3.34 6.66 8.66
N VAL A 48 3.80 7.26 7.58
CA VAL A 48 3.26 8.52 7.04
C VAL A 48 2.86 8.27 5.59
N VAL A 49 1.63 8.61 5.23
CA VAL A 49 1.12 8.41 3.86
C VAL A 49 0.34 9.64 3.41
N ALA A 50 0.74 10.18 2.25
CA ALA A 50 -0.03 11.16 1.50
C ALA A 50 -0.78 10.47 0.37
N LYS A 51 -2.04 10.84 0.16
CA LYS A 51 -2.88 10.31 -0.92
C LYS A 51 -3.53 11.46 -1.68
N ALA A 52 -3.66 11.28 -2.99
CA ALA A 52 -4.41 12.15 -3.87
C ALA A 52 -5.33 11.30 -4.76
N ALA A 53 -6.59 11.69 -4.87
CA ALA A 53 -7.53 11.09 -5.80
C ALA A 53 -8.06 12.15 -6.76
N TYR A 54 -8.18 11.78 -8.02
CA TYR A 54 -8.73 12.61 -9.07
C TYR A 54 -9.80 11.83 -9.82
N SER A 55 -11.01 12.33 -9.78
CA SER A 55 -12.16 11.68 -10.42
C SER A 55 -12.73 12.56 -11.52
N ILE A 56 -12.94 11.97 -12.71
CA ILE A 56 -13.61 12.60 -13.84
C ILE A 56 -14.86 11.79 -14.16
N PRO A 57 -16.01 12.08 -13.51
CA PRO A 57 -17.23 11.28 -13.66
C PRO A 57 -17.70 11.17 -15.10
N GLN A 58 -17.62 12.26 -15.89
CA GLN A 58 -18.04 12.30 -17.29
C GLN A 58 -17.20 11.36 -18.18
N LYS A 59 -15.91 11.14 -17.83
CA LYS A 59 -15.02 10.21 -18.51
C LYS A 59 -14.96 8.84 -17.87
N ARG A 60 -15.70 8.64 -16.77
CA ARG A 60 -15.70 7.39 -15.98
C ARG A 60 -14.30 6.94 -15.56
N LEU A 61 -13.43 7.92 -15.34
CA LEU A 61 -12.02 7.71 -14.98
C LEU A 61 -11.78 8.15 -13.54
N LYS A 62 -11.09 7.31 -12.78
CA LYS A 62 -10.59 7.62 -11.44
C LYS A 62 -9.11 7.30 -11.37
N LEU A 63 -8.33 8.26 -10.91
CA LEU A 63 -6.89 8.13 -10.65
C LEU A 63 -6.67 8.28 -9.14
N ASN A 64 -5.90 7.37 -8.56
CA ASN A 64 -5.46 7.48 -7.17
C ASN A 64 -3.94 7.33 -7.14
N VAL A 65 -3.27 8.26 -6.46
CA VAL A 65 -1.85 8.21 -6.20
C VAL A 65 -1.66 8.22 -4.69
N ALA A 66 -0.79 7.37 -4.19
CA ALA A 66 -0.42 7.38 -2.78
C ALA A 66 1.09 7.20 -2.67
N GLY A 67 1.71 7.96 -1.76
CA GLY A 67 3.11 7.83 -1.41
C GLY A 67 3.27 7.77 0.10
N GLY A 68 4.06 6.81 0.60
CA GLY A 68 4.24 6.62 2.03
C GLY A 68 5.65 6.22 2.40
N TYR A 69 6.04 6.60 3.61
CA TYR A 69 7.26 6.15 4.27
C TYR A 69 6.90 5.38 5.54
N PHE A 70 7.49 4.20 5.69
CA PHE A 70 7.27 3.31 6.82
C PHE A 70 8.60 3.03 7.50
N LYS A 71 8.78 3.60 8.69
CA LYS A 71 9.90 3.29 9.57
C LYS A 71 9.54 2.05 10.39
N LEU A 72 10.28 0.97 10.19
CA LEU A 72 10.14 -0.30 10.89
C LEU A 72 11.33 -0.52 11.84
N PRO A 73 11.18 -1.40 12.85
CA PRO A 73 12.33 -1.83 13.67
C PRO A 73 13.39 -2.53 12.82
N ASP A 74 14.60 -2.62 13.37
CA ASP A 74 15.71 -3.35 12.74
C ASP A 74 15.26 -4.74 12.26
N VAL A 75 15.73 -5.14 11.08
CA VAL A 75 15.38 -6.43 10.45
C VAL A 75 15.80 -7.64 11.29
N ARG A 76 16.78 -7.48 12.21
CA ARG A 76 17.23 -8.51 13.13
C ARG A 76 16.44 -8.56 14.44
N ASN A 77 15.59 -7.56 14.70
CA ASN A 77 14.74 -7.53 15.88
C ASN A 77 13.53 -8.46 15.71
N THR A 78 13.71 -9.74 15.99
CA THR A 78 12.68 -10.76 15.82
C THR A 78 11.48 -10.59 16.78
N GLN A 79 11.61 -9.81 17.85
CA GLN A 79 10.50 -9.53 18.78
C GLN A 79 9.50 -8.54 18.17
N LEU A 80 9.97 -7.50 17.50
CA LEU A 80 9.14 -6.42 16.96
C LEU A 80 9.02 -6.44 15.43
N ASN A 81 9.80 -7.26 14.74
CA ASN A 81 9.83 -7.38 13.27
C ASN A 81 9.76 -8.85 12.85
N LYS A 82 8.56 -9.41 12.86
CA LYS A 82 8.32 -10.84 12.57
C LYS A 82 8.88 -11.29 11.22
N PHE A 83 8.90 -10.41 10.24
CA PHE A 83 9.24 -10.79 8.87
C PHE A 83 10.64 -10.33 8.44
N GLY A 84 11.38 -9.65 9.32
CA GLY A 84 12.68 -9.06 8.96
C GLY A 84 12.54 -8.11 7.76
N MET A 85 11.51 -7.28 7.74
CA MET A 85 11.28 -6.31 6.68
C MET A 85 11.99 -5.00 7.04
N PRO A 86 12.82 -4.42 6.16
CA PRO A 86 13.44 -3.14 6.44
C PRO A 86 12.44 -1.99 6.35
N SER A 87 12.79 -0.82 6.88
CA SER A 87 12.08 0.43 6.59
C SER A 87 12.04 0.67 5.08
N TYR A 88 10.95 1.22 4.58
CA TYR A 88 10.77 1.39 3.14
C TYR A 88 9.94 2.62 2.78
N MET A 89 10.11 3.06 1.55
CA MET A 89 9.21 3.96 0.86
C MET A 89 8.36 3.18 -0.13
N GLN A 90 7.09 3.54 -0.25
CA GLN A 90 6.16 2.92 -1.20
C GLN A 90 5.40 4.00 -1.97
N VAL A 91 5.23 3.79 -3.27
CA VAL A 91 4.37 4.61 -4.12
C VAL A 91 3.41 3.70 -4.87
N ASN A 92 2.13 4.08 -4.88
CA ASN A 92 1.09 3.38 -5.60
C ASN A 92 0.43 4.32 -6.61
N LEU A 93 0.19 3.80 -7.81
CA LEU A 93 -0.68 4.41 -8.83
C LEU A 93 -1.82 3.43 -9.10
N ASP A 94 -3.06 3.86 -8.91
CA ASP A 94 -4.27 3.08 -9.18
C ASP A 94 -5.14 3.85 -10.19
N VAL A 95 -5.31 3.30 -11.36
CA VAL A 95 -6.12 3.84 -12.45
C VAL A 95 -7.33 2.95 -12.66
N ARG A 96 -8.53 3.52 -12.61
CA ARG A 96 -9.78 2.79 -12.84
C ARG A 96 -10.60 3.45 -13.92
N TYR A 97 -11.13 2.62 -14.82
CA TYR A 97 -11.99 3.05 -15.90
C TYR A 97 -13.24 2.17 -16.00
N ALA A 98 -14.42 2.78 -15.93
CA ALA A 98 -15.68 2.07 -16.11
C ALA A 98 -16.16 2.22 -17.56
N PHE A 99 -16.38 1.09 -18.23
CA PHE A 99 -16.83 1.06 -19.62
C PHE A 99 -18.29 1.49 -19.78
N ALA A 100 -18.66 1.81 -21.01
CA ALA A 100 -20.00 2.23 -21.38
C ALA A 100 -20.50 1.50 -22.63
N GLY A 101 -21.78 1.73 -22.96
CA GLY A 101 -22.39 1.16 -24.16
C GLY A 101 -22.43 -0.36 -24.11
N MET A 102 -21.92 -1.03 -25.12
CA MET A 102 -21.93 -2.49 -25.22
C MET A 102 -21.18 -3.19 -24.08
N PHE A 103 -20.20 -2.53 -23.46
CA PHE A 103 -19.42 -3.04 -22.33
C PHE A 103 -19.87 -2.47 -20.99
N GLN A 104 -21.10 -1.96 -20.89
CA GLN A 104 -21.66 -1.50 -19.63
C GLN A 104 -21.66 -2.62 -18.60
N GLY A 105 -21.24 -2.31 -17.36
CA GLY A 105 -21.03 -3.30 -16.31
C GLY A 105 -19.58 -3.78 -16.20
N MET A 106 -18.73 -3.49 -17.19
CA MET A 106 -17.28 -3.77 -17.08
C MET A 106 -16.52 -2.58 -16.49
N ASP A 107 -15.51 -2.86 -15.70
CA ASP A 107 -14.49 -1.91 -15.29
C ASP A 107 -13.08 -2.53 -15.36
N ALA A 108 -12.12 -1.70 -15.73
CA ALA A 108 -10.71 -2.06 -15.73
C ALA A 108 -9.95 -1.28 -14.65
N GLN A 109 -9.05 -1.94 -13.96
CA GLN A 109 -8.14 -1.34 -13.00
C GLN A 109 -6.70 -1.71 -13.33
N VAL A 110 -5.82 -0.73 -13.29
CA VAL A 110 -4.36 -0.91 -13.33
C VAL A 110 -3.80 -0.40 -12.02
N LEU A 111 -3.15 -1.27 -11.26
CA LEU A 111 -2.46 -0.92 -10.03
C LEU A 111 -0.95 -1.16 -10.21
N ILE A 112 -0.17 -0.11 -10.01
CA ILE A 112 1.30 -0.16 -10.00
C ILE A 112 1.76 0.17 -8.58
N VAL A 113 2.61 -0.69 -8.02
CA VAL A 113 3.20 -0.52 -6.69
C VAL A 113 4.70 -0.58 -6.79
N GLY A 114 5.38 0.48 -6.39
CA GLY A 114 6.83 0.50 -6.21
C GLY A 114 7.19 0.54 -4.72
N LYS A 115 8.18 -0.26 -4.32
CA LYS A 115 8.76 -0.26 -2.98
C LYS A 115 10.27 -0.14 -3.07
N TRP A 116 10.85 0.70 -2.20
CA TRP A 116 12.29 0.94 -2.14
C TRP A 116 12.77 0.87 -0.69
N ASN A 117 13.86 0.17 -0.50
CA ASN A 117 14.52 0.05 0.80
C ASN A 117 14.98 1.40 1.33
N GLN A 118 14.79 1.61 2.65
CA GLN A 118 15.23 2.77 3.41
C GLN A 118 15.90 2.37 4.73
N GLY A 119 16.17 1.08 4.93
CA GLY A 119 16.78 0.55 6.16
C GLY A 119 18.02 -0.29 5.87
N ASP A 120 18.74 -0.67 6.93
CA ASP A 120 19.88 -1.54 6.82
C ASP A 120 19.49 -2.98 6.50
N LEU A 121 20.16 -3.57 5.50
CA LEU A 121 19.97 -4.96 5.08
C LEU A 121 21.12 -5.87 5.54
N TYR A 122 22.18 -5.30 6.12
CA TYR A 122 23.39 -6.02 6.55
C TYR A 122 23.96 -6.95 5.47
N GLN A 123 23.84 -6.53 4.20
CA GLN A 123 24.27 -7.29 3.01
C GLN A 123 23.63 -8.69 2.90
N GLN A 124 22.44 -8.88 3.48
CA GLN A 124 21.73 -10.16 3.46
C GLN A 124 20.49 -10.08 2.57
N ALA A 125 20.54 -10.77 1.44
CA ALA A 125 19.44 -10.81 0.46
C ALA A 125 18.08 -11.27 1.04
N LYS A 126 18.08 -12.05 2.12
CA LYS A 126 16.85 -12.50 2.81
C LYS A 126 16.00 -11.35 3.35
N TYR A 127 16.59 -10.17 3.61
CA TYR A 127 15.86 -8.99 4.08
C TYR A 127 15.30 -8.13 2.94
N GLU A 128 15.77 -8.36 1.72
CA GLU A 128 15.33 -7.65 0.52
C GLU A 128 14.32 -8.46 -0.30
N LEU A 129 14.61 -9.74 -0.51
CA LEU A 129 13.86 -10.61 -1.42
C LEU A 129 12.35 -10.65 -1.10
N ASN A 130 11.53 -10.32 -2.11
CA ASN A 130 10.06 -10.26 -2.01
C ASN A 130 9.50 -9.28 -0.96
N LYS A 131 10.29 -8.32 -0.52
CA LYS A 131 9.91 -7.36 0.52
C LYS A 131 10.01 -5.91 0.05
N VAL A 132 11.16 -5.53 -0.46
CA VAL A 132 11.50 -4.17 -0.92
C VAL A 132 12.28 -4.23 -2.23
N ASN A 133 12.60 -3.07 -2.82
CA ASN A 133 13.27 -2.92 -4.11
C ASN A 133 12.54 -3.69 -5.22
N MET A 134 11.23 -3.50 -5.27
CA MET A 134 10.36 -4.20 -6.23
C MET A 134 9.33 -3.26 -6.84
N VAL A 135 8.95 -3.57 -8.07
CA VAL A 135 7.79 -2.96 -8.73
C VAL A 135 6.83 -4.08 -9.10
N LEU A 136 5.56 -3.87 -8.79
CA LEU A 136 4.48 -4.83 -9.04
C LEU A 136 3.41 -4.17 -9.90
N TYR A 137 2.97 -4.90 -10.91
CA TYR A 137 1.88 -4.51 -11.81
C TYR A 137 0.72 -5.48 -11.62
N ASN A 138 -0.50 -4.93 -11.42
CA ASN A 138 -1.73 -5.70 -11.45
C ASN A 138 -2.67 -5.09 -12.49
N PHE A 139 -3.23 -5.94 -13.31
CA PHE A 139 -4.34 -5.61 -14.18
C PHE A 139 -5.57 -6.42 -13.71
N VAL A 140 -6.68 -5.73 -13.48
CA VAL A 140 -7.94 -6.33 -13.05
C VAL A 140 -9.04 -5.91 -14.01
N LEU A 141 -9.82 -6.86 -14.46
CA LEU A 141 -11.03 -6.64 -15.24
C LEU A 141 -12.20 -7.25 -14.47
N ASN A 142 -13.16 -6.41 -14.11
CA ASN A 142 -14.38 -6.83 -13.43
C ASN A 142 -15.57 -6.72 -14.37
N TYR A 143 -16.58 -7.58 -14.14
CA TYR A 143 -17.88 -7.46 -14.77
C TYR A 143 -18.96 -7.59 -13.71
N HIS A 144 -19.86 -6.61 -13.71
CA HIS A 144 -21.00 -6.53 -12.79
C HIS A 144 -22.28 -6.78 -13.60
N PHE A 145 -22.99 -7.84 -13.30
CA PHE A 145 -24.25 -8.23 -13.95
C PHE A 145 -25.44 -8.14 -12.98
#